data_6a5dbb2f0101f41a0dbbd24ff9198c84
#
_entry.id   6a5dbb2f0101f41a0dbbd24ff9198c84
#
_cell.length_a   1.000
_cell.length_b   1.000
_cell.length_c   1.000
_cell.angle_alpha   90.00
_cell.angle_beta   90.00
_cell.angle_gamma   90.00
#
_symmetry.space_group_name_H-M   'P 1'
#
loop_
_entity.id
_entity.type
_entity.pdbx_description
1 polymer ?
#
loop_
_entity_poly.entity_id
_entity_poly.type
_entity_poly.pdbx_seq_one_letter_code
_entity_poly.pdbx_strand_id
1 'polypeptide(L)'
;MFRFARKNTDNLSDDELLGLYQQKGDIQIAGILFDRYVHLVYGVCLKYLKDREESKDAVMQIFEKIIVELKDREIQNFKSWLYAVSKNYCLMELRKKRTTLEISDLTENNDEFIMESSLEMNPIEEHLNDDKLKKCLEGLSNEQKRCIELFYYKEKCYKEISEITKYDVKKVKSYMQNGKRNLKNCMEK
;
A
#
# COMPACT_ATOMS: atom_id res chain seq x y z
N MET A 1 -12.46 -22.62 -15.00
CA MET A 1 -13.92 -22.63 -15.15
C MET A 1 -14.53 -21.24 -14.96
N PHE A 2 -13.99 -20.21 -15.66
CA PHE A 2 -14.34 -18.78 -15.45
C PHE A 2 -14.92 -18.11 -16.72
N ARG A 3 -15.57 -18.85 -17.60
CA ARG A 3 -15.94 -18.37 -18.95
C ARG A 3 -17.36 -17.80 -19.12
N PHE A 4 -18.25 -17.93 -18.15
CA PHE A 4 -19.68 -17.59 -18.35
C PHE A 4 -20.10 -16.18 -17.89
N ALA A 5 -19.35 -15.50 -17.02
CA ALA A 5 -19.69 -14.15 -16.56
C ALA A 5 -19.06 -13.01 -17.40
N ARG A 6 -18.07 -13.32 -18.25
CA ARG A 6 -17.28 -12.32 -19.00
C ARG A 6 -18.09 -11.49 -20.02
N LYS A 7 -19.13 -12.02 -20.62
CA LYS A 7 -19.80 -11.34 -21.76
C LYS A 7 -20.53 -10.03 -21.42
N ASN A 8 -20.91 -9.79 -20.14
CA ASN A 8 -21.61 -8.56 -19.74
C ASN A 8 -20.74 -7.60 -18.91
N THR A 9 -19.54 -8.01 -18.48
CA THR A 9 -18.69 -7.22 -17.58
C THR A 9 -17.45 -6.64 -18.26
N ASP A 10 -17.11 -7.09 -19.47
CA ASP A 10 -15.91 -6.64 -20.19
C ASP A 10 -15.98 -5.15 -20.57
N ASN A 11 -17.18 -4.59 -20.70
CA ASN A 11 -17.41 -3.19 -21.08
C ASN A 11 -17.65 -2.25 -19.87
N LEU A 12 -17.71 -2.78 -18.65
CA LEU A 12 -17.91 -1.97 -17.46
C LEU A 12 -16.63 -1.25 -17.06
N SER A 13 -16.75 -0.02 -16.57
CA SER A 13 -15.66 0.73 -15.96
C SER A 13 -15.23 0.10 -14.64
N ASP A 14 -14.06 0.52 -14.12
CA ASP A 14 -13.58 0.05 -12.81
C ASP A 14 -14.55 0.46 -11.69
N ASP A 15 -15.12 1.67 -11.77
CA ASP A 15 -16.06 2.18 -10.77
C ASP A 15 -17.38 1.38 -10.78
N GLU A 16 -17.86 1.00 -11.96
CA GLU A 16 -19.05 0.15 -12.10
C GLU A 16 -18.81 -1.26 -11.55
N LEU A 17 -17.65 -1.85 -11.84
CA LEU A 17 -17.28 -3.16 -11.28
C LEU A 17 -17.11 -3.10 -9.77
N LEU A 18 -16.49 -2.05 -9.27
CA LEU A 18 -16.32 -1.84 -7.83
C LEU A 18 -17.69 -1.70 -7.13
N GLY A 19 -18.57 -0.85 -7.66
CA GLY A 19 -19.93 -0.68 -7.14
C GLY A 19 -20.75 -1.97 -7.15
N LEU A 20 -20.65 -2.76 -8.22
CA LEU A 20 -21.30 -4.07 -8.31
C LEU A 20 -20.74 -5.06 -7.28
N TYR A 21 -19.42 -5.04 -7.06
CA TYR A 21 -18.80 -5.89 -6.04
C TYR A 21 -19.28 -5.49 -4.63
N GLN A 22 -19.30 -4.21 -4.32
CA GLN A 22 -19.76 -3.70 -3.02
C GLN A 22 -21.22 -4.04 -2.73
N GLN A 23 -22.07 -4.03 -3.77
CA GLN A 23 -23.48 -4.38 -3.63
C GLN A 23 -23.74 -5.89 -3.46
N LYS A 24 -23.01 -6.72 -4.22
CA LYS A 24 -23.30 -8.15 -4.33
C LYS A 24 -22.34 -9.03 -3.52
N GLY A 25 -21.15 -8.56 -3.19
CA GLY A 25 -20.10 -9.35 -2.55
C GLY A 25 -19.57 -10.51 -3.42
N ASP A 26 -19.84 -10.47 -4.74
CA ASP A 26 -19.45 -11.54 -5.65
C ASP A 26 -17.96 -11.45 -6.00
N ILE A 27 -17.18 -12.40 -5.49
CA ILE A 27 -15.74 -12.49 -5.69
C ILE A 27 -15.36 -12.56 -7.18
N GLN A 28 -16.24 -13.07 -8.04
CA GLN A 28 -15.96 -13.12 -9.47
C GLN A 28 -15.85 -11.72 -10.08
N ILE A 29 -16.64 -10.76 -9.60
CA ILE A 29 -16.58 -9.35 -10.04
C ILE A 29 -15.24 -8.72 -9.58
N ALA A 30 -14.83 -8.95 -8.33
CA ALA A 30 -13.52 -8.51 -7.86
C ALA A 30 -12.38 -9.15 -8.66
N GLY A 31 -12.51 -10.44 -9.02
CA GLY A 31 -11.56 -11.14 -9.88
C GLY A 31 -11.43 -10.52 -11.27
N ILE A 32 -12.55 -10.12 -11.89
CA ILE A 32 -12.53 -9.45 -13.21
C ILE A 32 -11.82 -8.09 -13.11
N LEU A 33 -12.12 -7.31 -12.07
CA LEU A 33 -11.49 -6.02 -11.83
C LEU A 33 -9.98 -6.18 -11.59
N PHE A 34 -9.58 -7.16 -10.79
CA PHE A 34 -8.17 -7.43 -10.49
C PHE A 34 -7.41 -7.94 -11.72
N ASP A 35 -8.02 -8.77 -12.54
CA ASP A 35 -7.41 -9.38 -13.75
C ASP A 35 -6.92 -8.31 -14.74
N ARG A 36 -7.58 -7.14 -14.79
CA ARG A 36 -7.14 -5.99 -15.59
C ARG A 36 -5.77 -5.47 -15.20
N TYR A 37 -5.41 -5.60 -13.93
CA TYR A 37 -4.22 -5.01 -13.33
C TYR A 37 -3.23 -6.04 -12.77
N VAL A 38 -3.49 -7.34 -12.94
CA VAL A 38 -2.62 -8.40 -12.41
C VAL A 38 -1.18 -8.27 -12.89
N HIS A 39 -0.98 -7.86 -14.15
CA HIS A 39 0.35 -7.62 -14.72
C HIS A 39 1.08 -6.45 -14.07
N LEU A 40 0.35 -5.38 -13.68
CA LEU A 40 0.90 -4.26 -12.93
C LEU A 40 1.29 -4.69 -11.52
N VAL A 41 0.41 -5.42 -10.82
CA VAL A 41 0.70 -5.97 -9.48
C VAL A 41 1.93 -6.87 -9.52
N TYR A 42 1.99 -7.79 -10.49
CA TYR A 42 3.14 -8.67 -10.66
C TYR A 42 4.43 -7.90 -10.95
N GLY A 43 4.37 -6.87 -11.82
CA GLY A 43 5.52 -6.00 -12.10
C GLY A 43 6.03 -5.27 -10.86
N VAL A 44 5.12 -4.78 -10.01
CA VAL A 44 5.48 -4.17 -8.71
C VAL A 44 6.13 -5.21 -7.79
N CYS A 45 5.52 -6.39 -7.64
CA CYS A 45 6.08 -7.46 -6.81
C CYS A 45 7.48 -7.85 -7.29
N LEU A 46 7.67 -8.05 -8.59
CA LEU A 46 8.96 -8.43 -9.16
C LEU A 46 10.04 -7.34 -8.97
N LYS A 47 9.66 -6.06 -9.09
CA LYS A 47 10.56 -4.93 -8.84
C LYS A 47 11.11 -4.92 -7.41
N TYR A 48 10.25 -5.21 -6.42
CA TYR A 48 10.61 -5.13 -5.01
C TYR A 48 11.18 -6.43 -4.44
N LEU A 49 10.54 -7.57 -4.73
CA LEU A 49 10.94 -8.87 -4.17
C LEU A 49 12.10 -9.50 -4.93
N LYS A 50 12.27 -9.16 -6.24
CA LYS A 50 13.33 -9.66 -7.12
C LYS A 50 13.36 -11.18 -7.31
N ASP A 51 12.33 -11.87 -6.88
CA ASP A 51 12.12 -13.30 -7.03
C ASP A 51 10.79 -13.57 -7.73
N ARG A 52 10.77 -14.51 -8.69
CA ARG A 52 9.59 -14.78 -9.52
C ARG A 52 8.51 -15.56 -8.77
N GLU A 53 8.89 -16.55 -7.98
CA GLU A 53 7.94 -17.37 -7.25
C GLU A 53 7.33 -16.57 -6.10
N GLU A 54 8.16 -15.89 -5.32
CA GLU A 54 7.67 -14.97 -4.29
C GLU A 54 6.76 -13.87 -4.85
N SER A 55 7.05 -13.39 -6.06
CA SER A 55 6.19 -12.39 -6.71
C SER A 55 4.84 -12.94 -7.11
N LYS A 56 4.76 -14.21 -7.54
CA LYS A 56 3.48 -14.87 -7.83
C LYS A 56 2.67 -15.09 -6.55
N ASP A 57 3.32 -15.54 -5.48
CA ASP A 57 2.68 -15.73 -4.19
C ASP A 57 2.17 -14.40 -3.63
N ALA A 58 2.98 -13.34 -3.74
CA ALA A 58 2.57 -11.99 -3.34
C ALA A 58 1.34 -11.49 -4.11
N VAL A 59 1.23 -11.76 -5.42
CA VAL A 59 0.04 -11.41 -6.22
C VAL A 59 -1.21 -12.07 -5.64
N MET A 60 -1.14 -13.34 -5.27
CA MET A 60 -2.26 -14.07 -4.67
C MET A 60 -2.65 -13.49 -3.31
N GLN A 61 -1.67 -13.22 -2.46
CA GLN A 61 -1.87 -12.63 -1.13
C GLN A 61 -2.47 -11.21 -1.22
N ILE A 62 -2.02 -10.42 -2.19
CA ILE A 62 -2.58 -9.10 -2.47
C ILE A 62 -4.04 -9.24 -2.91
N PHE A 63 -4.36 -10.21 -3.77
CA PHE A 63 -5.74 -10.45 -4.17
C PHE A 63 -6.64 -10.81 -3.00
N GLU A 64 -6.22 -11.75 -2.14
CA GLU A 64 -6.95 -12.11 -0.92
C GLU A 64 -7.20 -10.90 -0.01
N LYS A 65 -6.20 -10.05 0.15
CA LYS A 65 -6.30 -8.84 0.95
C LYS A 65 -7.31 -7.85 0.37
N ILE A 66 -7.22 -7.57 -0.93
CA ILE A 66 -8.08 -6.55 -1.55
C ILE A 66 -9.55 -6.94 -1.59
N ILE A 67 -9.90 -8.23 -1.74
CA ILE A 67 -11.31 -8.65 -1.69
C ILE A 67 -11.98 -8.32 -0.34
N VAL A 68 -11.23 -8.29 0.73
CA VAL A 68 -11.76 -7.86 2.04
C VAL A 68 -11.89 -6.33 2.09
N GLU A 69 -10.83 -5.62 1.67
CA GLU A 69 -10.79 -4.16 1.74
C GLU A 69 -11.77 -3.47 0.78
N LEU A 70 -12.05 -4.07 -0.38
CA LEU A 70 -12.96 -3.51 -1.39
C LEU A 70 -14.41 -3.42 -0.93
N LYS A 71 -14.84 -4.19 0.07
CA LYS A 71 -16.23 -4.24 0.52
C LYS A 71 -16.73 -2.91 1.09
N ASP A 72 -15.89 -2.25 1.88
CA ASP A 72 -16.31 -1.13 2.71
C ASP A 72 -15.56 0.17 2.39
N ARG A 73 -14.69 0.15 1.37
CA ARG A 73 -13.81 1.27 1.07
C ARG A 73 -14.29 2.07 -0.15
N GLU A 74 -14.41 3.37 -0.02
CA GLU A 74 -14.52 4.29 -1.14
C GLU A 74 -13.16 4.46 -1.83
N ILE A 75 -13.08 4.09 -3.11
CA ILE A 75 -11.85 4.17 -3.91
C ILE A 75 -12.13 5.03 -5.13
N GLN A 76 -11.49 6.19 -5.21
CA GLN A 76 -11.65 7.11 -6.34
C GLN A 76 -10.90 6.66 -7.60
N ASN A 77 -9.77 5.96 -7.43
CA ASN A 77 -8.97 5.44 -8.54
C ASN A 77 -8.42 4.07 -8.16
N PHE A 78 -9.05 3.04 -8.68
CA PHE A 78 -8.72 1.66 -8.35
C PHE A 78 -7.28 1.29 -8.72
N LYS A 79 -6.81 1.67 -9.92
CA LYS A 79 -5.44 1.39 -10.39
C LYS A 79 -4.39 1.95 -9.44
N SER A 80 -4.55 3.21 -9.05
CA SER A 80 -3.64 3.92 -8.17
C SER A 80 -3.62 3.33 -6.76
N TRP A 81 -4.80 3.03 -6.25
CA TRP A 81 -4.95 2.39 -4.95
C TRP A 81 -4.32 0.99 -4.93
N LEU A 82 -4.56 0.17 -5.96
CA LEU A 82 -4.00 -1.18 -6.08
C LEU A 82 -2.46 -1.16 -6.16
N TYR A 83 -1.89 -0.20 -6.90
CA TYR A 83 -0.45 0.01 -6.92
C TYR A 83 0.10 0.29 -5.53
N ALA A 84 -0.53 1.19 -4.77
CA ALA A 84 -0.11 1.53 -3.41
C ALA A 84 -0.21 0.33 -2.45
N VAL A 85 -1.31 -0.45 -2.53
CA VAL A 85 -1.48 -1.68 -1.75
C VAL A 85 -0.37 -2.69 -2.08
N SER A 86 -0.10 -2.91 -3.37
CA SER A 86 0.92 -3.85 -3.84
C SER A 86 2.32 -3.44 -3.37
N LYS A 87 2.67 -2.16 -3.51
CA LYS A 87 3.95 -1.62 -3.03
C LYS A 87 4.10 -1.79 -1.51
N ASN A 88 3.07 -1.42 -0.76
CA ASN A 88 3.09 -1.55 0.71
C ASN A 88 3.21 -3.00 1.15
N TYR A 89 2.53 -3.91 0.47
CA TYR A 89 2.65 -5.35 0.73
C TYR A 89 4.09 -5.83 0.55
N CYS A 90 4.71 -5.53 -0.59
CA CYS A 90 6.10 -5.92 -0.87
C CYS A 90 7.09 -5.35 0.15
N LEU A 91 6.92 -4.08 0.53
CA LEU A 91 7.77 -3.46 1.55
C LEU A 91 7.63 -4.13 2.92
N MET A 92 6.42 -4.57 3.27
CA MET A 92 6.20 -5.35 4.50
C MET A 92 6.90 -6.71 4.44
N GLU A 93 6.79 -7.43 3.33
CA GLU A 93 7.45 -8.73 3.17
C GLU A 93 8.98 -8.59 3.25
N LEU A 94 9.56 -7.57 2.63
CA LEU A 94 10.98 -7.28 2.74
C LEU A 94 11.41 -6.97 4.19
N ARG A 95 10.57 -6.27 4.95
CA ARG A 95 10.83 -5.99 6.36
C ARG A 95 10.78 -7.26 7.21
N LYS A 96 9.78 -8.12 7.00
CA LYS A 96 9.69 -9.42 7.67
C LYS A 96 10.94 -10.26 7.44
N LYS A 97 11.41 -10.34 6.18
CA LYS A 97 12.64 -11.07 5.84
C LYS A 97 13.87 -10.52 6.56
N ARG A 98 14.04 -9.20 6.58
CA ARG A 98 15.15 -8.59 7.34
C ARG A 98 15.06 -8.91 8.82
N THR A 99 13.89 -8.79 9.42
CA THR A 99 13.68 -9.13 10.84
C THR A 99 13.94 -10.60 11.10
N THR A 100 13.56 -11.51 10.21
CA THR A 100 13.84 -12.96 10.38
C THR A 100 15.33 -13.27 10.28
N LEU A 101 16.08 -12.57 9.44
CA LEU A 101 17.54 -12.71 9.35
C LEU A 101 18.26 -12.15 10.58
N GLU A 102 17.70 -11.13 11.23
CA GLU A 102 18.21 -10.55 12.47
C GLU A 102 17.72 -11.29 13.74
N ILE A 103 16.60 -12.05 13.64
CA ILE A 103 15.93 -12.79 14.75
C ILE A 103 16.28 -14.29 14.74
N SER A 104 17.24 -14.75 13.95
CA SER A 104 17.80 -16.07 14.24
C SER A 104 18.39 -16.17 15.68
N ASP A 105 18.33 -15.07 16.44
CA ASP A 105 18.79 -14.99 17.83
C ASP A 105 17.72 -14.65 18.89
N LEU A 106 16.49 -14.27 18.58
CA LEU A 106 15.50 -13.99 19.65
C LEU A 106 14.03 -14.15 19.22
N THR A 107 13.38 -15.08 19.89
CA THR A 107 11.97 -15.48 20.02
C THR A 107 10.86 -14.44 19.89
N GLU A 108 9.79 -14.88 19.20
CA GLU A 108 8.34 -14.71 19.44
C GLU A 108 7.72 -13.35 19.78
N ASN A 109 6.64 -13.11 19.05
CA ASN A 109 5.53 -12.18 19.27
C ASN A 109 5.57 -10.87 18.52
N ASN A 110 4.87 -10.83 17.37
CA ASN A 110 4.20 -9.60 16.91
C ASN A 110 3.27 -9.85 15.70
N ASP A 111 2.15 -10.58 15.95
CA ASP A 111 1.09 -10.75 14.94
C ASP A 111 0.00 -9.64 14.95
N GLU A 112 0.16 -8.58 15.73
CA GLU A 112 -0.96 -7.66 15.99
C GLU A 112 -0.76 -6.22 15.47
N PHE A 113 0.08 -6.00 14.44
CA PHE A 113 0.35 -4.62 13.99
C PHE A 113 0.17 -4.35 12.49
N ILE A 114 -0.79 -5.02 11.86
CA ILE A 114 -1.07 -4.88 10.41
C ILE A 114 -2.39 -4.17 10.13
N MET A 115 -2.89 -3.32 10.98
CA MET A 115 -4.11 -2.61 10.65
C MET A 115 -3.93 -1.10 10.69
N GLU A 116 -4.43 -0.48 9.64
CA GLU A 116 -4.60 0.96 9.47
C GLU A 116 -3.41 1.75 8.94
N SER A 117 -2.91 1.35 7.78
CA SER A 117 -2.34 2.33 6.87
C SER A 117 -3.22 2.44 5.64
N SER A 118 -4.40 3.00 5.83
CA SER A 118 -5.22 3.54 4.75
C SER A 118 -4.46 4.66 4.08
N LEU A 119 -3.64 4.32 3.13
CA LEU A 119 -2.95 5.28 2.30
C LEU A 119 -3.75 5.45 1.02
N GLU A 120 -4.67 6.39 1.04
CA GLU A 120 -4.95 7.17 -0.14
C GLU A 120 -3.66 7.90 -0.54
N MET A 121 -2.77 7.21 -1.21
CA MET A 121 -1.75 7.86 -2.01
C MET A 121 -2.07 7.54 -3.47
N ASN A 122 -2.65 8.53 -4.15
CA ASN A 122 -2.59 8.57 -5.60
C ASN A 122 -1.12 8.38 -6.00
N PRO A 123 -0.79 7.52 -6.96
CA PRO A 123 0.52 7.52 -7.55
C PRO A 123 0.69 8.90 -8.19
N ILE A 124 1.53 9.69 -7.59
CA ILE A 124 2.00 10.93 -8.15
C ILE A 124 2.63 10.55 -9.47
N GLU A 125 2.15 11.18 -10.54
CA GLU A 125 2.77 11.10 -11.86
C GLU A 125 4.27 11.37 -11.72
N GLU A 126 5.06 10.42 -12.16
CA GLU A 126 6.44 10.20 -11.73
C GLU A 126 7.45 11.27 -12.19
N HIS A 127 7.07 12.34 -12.88
CA HIS A 127 8.02 13.29 -13.47
C HIS A 127 7.72 14.80 -13.40
N LEU A 128 6.64 15.23 -12.76
CA LEU A 128 6.32 16.68 -12.73
C LEU A 128 6.35 17.35 -11.36
N ASN A 129 6.73 16.63 -10.28
CA ASN A 129 6.51 17.16 -8.93
C ASN A 129 7.67 16.99 -7.93
N ASP A 130 8.87 16.61 -8.35
CA ASP A 130 10.00 16.46 -7.41
C ASP A 130 10.30 17.78 -6.65
N ASP A 131 10.23 18.90 -7.32
CA ASP A 131 10.49 20.19 -6.69
C ASP A 131 9.33 20.65 -5.79
N LYS A 132 8.09 20.36 -6.19
CA LYS A 132 6.92 20.65 -5.36
C LYS A 132 6.89 19.75 -4.13
N LEU A 133 7.19 18.47 -4.30
CA LEU A 133 7.28 17.51 -3.20
C LEU A 133 8.37 17.91 -2.19
N LYS A 134 9.55 18.31 -2.68
CA LYS A 134 10.64 18.81 -1.82
C LYS A 134 10.20 20.00 -0.98
N LYS A 135 9.57 21.02 -1.62
CA LYS A 135 9.03 22.17 -0.92
C LYS A 135 7.97 21.80 0.11
N CYS A 136 7.09 20.86 -0.23
CA CYS A 136 6.07 20.38 0.70
C CYS A 136 6.66 19.59 1.88
N LEU A 137 7.72 18.83 1.65
CA LEU A 137 8.47 18.16 2.71
C LEU A 137 9.19 19.13 3.64
N GLU A 138 9.71 20.23 3.10
CA GLU A 138 10.33 21.32 3.90
C GLU A 138 9.31 22.07 4.76
N GLY A 139 8.04 22.08 4.35
CA GLY A 139 6.94 22.69 5.11
C GLY A 139 6.41 21.82 6.26
N LEU A 140 6.89 20.60 6.43
CA LEU A 140 6.53 19.72 7.55
C LEU A 140 7.30 20.10 8.82
N SER A 141 6.73 19.77 10.00
CA SER A 141 7.53 19.84 11.24
C SER A 141 8.71 18.87 11.18
N ASN A 142 9.77 19.14 11.90
CA ASN A 142 10.98 18.32 11.94
C ASN A 142 10.67 16.87 12.31
N GLU A 143 9.74 16.66 13.24
CA GLU A 143 9.34 15.32 13.68
C GLU A 143 8.56 14.58 12.59
N GLN A 144 7.64 15.26 11.90
CA GLN A 144 6.87 14.69 10.79
C GLN A 144 7.80 14.34 9.64
N LYS A 145 8.65 15.26 9.22
CA LYS A 145 9.64 15.06 8.14
C LYS A 145 10.54 13.87 8.45
N ARG A 146 11.13 13.82 9.65
CA ARG A 146 12.02 12.76 10.07
C ARG A 146 11.33 11.39 10.09
N CYS A 147 10.09 11.30 10.59
CA CYS A 147 9.33 10.05 10.56
C CYS A 147 9.02 9.60 9.14
N ILE A 148 8.64 10.53 8.25
CA ILE A 148 8.36 10.25 6.85
C ILE A 148 9.64 9.79 6.12
N GLU A 149 10.75 10.48 6.30
CA GLU A 149 12.04 10.10 5.71
C GLU A 149 12.48 8.70 6.15
N LEU A 150 12.43 8.40 7.44
CA LEU A 150 12.79 7.09 7.95
C LEU A 150 11.88 6.00 7.41
N PHE A 151 10.59 6.26 7.26
CA PHE A 151 9.63 5.28 6.76
C PHE A 151 9.79 5.03 5.26
N TYR A 152 9.81 6.10 4.43
CA TYR A 152 9.79 5.97 2.97
C TYR A 152 11.16 5.83 2.33
N TYR A 153 12.18 6.55 2.81
CA TYR A 153 13.53 6.49 2.21
C TYR A 153 14.43 5.47 2.89
N LYS A 154 14.27 5.26 4.21
CA LYS A 154 15.08 4.29 4.97
C LYS A 154 14.34 2.99 5.27
N GLU A 155 13.11 2.86 4.78
CA GLU A 155 12.27 1.66 4.90
C GLU A 155 12.12 1.13 6.34
N LYS A 156 12.15 2.02 7.34
CA LYS A 156 12.03 1.67 8.75
C LYS A 156 10.59 1.46 9.17
N CYS A 157 10.31 0.43 9.97
CA CYS A 157 9.00 0.26 10.60
C CYS A 157 8.80 1.24 11.76
N TYR A 158 7.55 1.39 12.24
CA TYR A 158 7.25 2.34 13.32
C TYR A 158 7.99 2.06 14.63
N LYS A 159 8.27 0.79 14.92
CA LYS A 159 9.06 0.40 16.09
C LYS A 159 10.50 0.87 15.97
N GLU A 160 11.16 0.59 14.83
CA GLU A 160 12.50 1.08 14.53
C GLU A 160 12.58 2.61 14.53
N ILE A 161 11.56 3.30 13.94
CA ILE A 161 11.49 4.76 13.98
C ILE A 161 11.40 5.25 15.41
N SER A 162 10.61 4.59 16.27
CA SER A 162 10.50 4.90 17.70
C SER A 162 11.87 4.75 18.40
N GLU A 163 12.59 3.69 18.11
CA GLU A 163 13.93 3.44 18.67
C GLU A 163 14.96 4.49 18.21
N ILE A 164 14.96 4.85 16.92
CA ILE A 164 15.88 5.81 16.32
C ILE A 164 15.59 7.25 16.81
N THR A 165 14.30 7.62 16.84
CA THR A 165 13.89 8.98 17.17
C THR A 165 13.67 9.21 18.66
N LYS A 166 13.59 8.15 19.45
CA LYS A 166 13.19 8.16 20.86
C LYS A 166 11.78 8.70 21.11
N TYR A 167 10.93 8.70 20.06
CA TYR A 167 9.51 9.02 20.20
C TYR A 167 8.73 7.74 20.55
N ASP A 168 7.70 7.87 21.37
CA ASP A 168 6.74 6.79 21.60
C ASP A 168 6.08 6.36 20.28
N VAL A 169 5.81 5.07 20.12
CA VAL A 169 5.18 4.51 18.89
C VAL A 169 3.86 5.21 18.55
N LYS A 170 3.05 5.61 19.56
CA LYS A 170 1.82 6.38 19.33
C LYS A 170 2.12 7.75 18.74
N LYS A 171 3.19 8.42 19.20
CA LYS A 171 3.65 9.69 18.63
C LYS A 171 4.17 9.51 17.22
N VAL A 172 4.94 8.45 16.93
CA VAL A 172 5.39 8.13 15.56
C VAL A 172 4.20 7.97 14.63
N LYS A 173 3.16 7.21 15.03
CA LYS A 173 1.92 7.07 14.26
C LYS A 173 1.26 8.41 13.99
N SER A 174 1.11 9.24 15.01
CA SER A 174 0.50 10.57 14.90
C SER A 174 1.30 11.47 13.95
N TYR A 175 2.64 11.51 14.05
CA TYR A 175 3.49 12.27 13.16
C TYR A 175 3.40 11.80 11.72
N MET A 176 3.35 10.48 11.50
CA MET A 176 3.16 9.88 10.17
C MET A 176 1.80 10.28 9.57
N GLN A 177 0.72 10.15 10.33
CA GLN A 177 -0.63 10.48 9.86
C GLN A 177 -0.77 11.97 9.55
N ASN A 178 -0.33 12.84 10.47
CA ASN A 178 -0.38 14.29 10.27
C ASN A 178 0.55 14.75 9.14
N GLY A 179 1.76 14.20 9.06
CA GLY A 179 2.71 14.52 8.00
C GLY A 179 2.17 14.16 6.62
N LYS A 180 1.55 12.98 6.47
CA LYS A 180 0.89 12.57 5.22
C LYS A 180 -0.24 13.50 4.83
N ARG A 181 -1.11 13.86 5.79
CA ARG A 181 -2.21 14.80 5.54
C ARG A 181 -1.69 16.17 5.12
N ASN A 182 -0.64 16.66 5.77
CA ASN A 182 -0.05 17.97 5.44
C ASN A 182 0.63 17.95 4.05
N LEU A 183 1.31 16.85 3.69
CA LEU A 183 1.86 16.66 2.34
C LEU A 183 0.74 16.65 1.30
N LYS A 184 -0.33 15.87 1.50
CA LYS A 184 -1.48 15.82 0.60
C LYS A 184 -2.03 17.24 0.37
N ASN A 185 -2.35 17.97 1.43
CA ASN A 185 -2.89 19.31 1.35
C ASN A 185 -1.94 20.32 0.66
N CYS A 186 -0.62 20.14 0.80
CA CYS A 186 0.36 20.98 0.12
C CYS A 186 0.46 20.65 -1.37
N MET A 187 0.39 19.39 -1.74
CA MET A 187 0.46 18.91 -3.12
C MET A 187 -0.79 19.26 -3.93
N GLU A 188 -1.94 19.36 -3.29
CA GLU A 188 -3.23 19.70 -3.91
C GLU A 188 -3.44 21.23 -4.11
N LYS A 189 -2.61 22.07 -3.49
CA LYS A 189 -2.57 23.52 -3.71
C LYS A 189 -1.76 23.89 -4.95
#